data_d5ee5facb5cce9da8b7c16caa2dcf5b4
#
_entry.id   d5ee5facb5cce9da8b7c16caa2dcf5b4
#
_cell.length_a   1.000
_cell.length_b   1.000
_cell.length_c   1.000
_cell.angle_alpha   90.00
_cell.angle_beta   90.00
_cell.angle_gamma   90.00
#
_symmetry.space_group_name_H-M   'P 1'
#
loop_
_entity.id
_entity.type
_entity.pdbx_description
1 polymer ?
#
loop_
_entity_poly.entity_id
_entity_poly.type
_entity_poly.pdbx_seq_one_letter_code
_entity_poly.pdbx_strand_id
1 'polypeptide(L)'
;EQGIELIRANLSEEELAKSLFEYGHFLQTNKRYDLAEVRYRENLDIYQRLAAISPQAYEPDLATTQNNLGLLYSDTQCYGESEEMYLSAVEIYQRLSVVDPRVYEPYLATTQNNLGLLYRDTQRYGESEEMYLSAVEIYQRLTIVNPQVYEPDLADTQYNLGCLYYNIQRYEDSEEMYLSALEVYQRLTAVNPQVYEPYLVRACNNLSFLFLAQGNFEEAERYAREGSKYDFTHHTIYTNLAASLLLQGRYAEAEEIYLRYKEELKEDFLSDFEDFYRRGIIPPEREDDVERIKKLLSK
;
A
#
# COMPACT_ATOMS: atom_id res chain seq x y z
N GLU A 1 17.59 12.53 -24.66
CA GLU A 1 17.25 12.07 -26.03
C GLU A 1 18.47 11.74 -26.85
N GLN A 2 19.47 12.62 -26.98
CA GLN A 2 20.71 12.35 -27.76
C GLN A 2 21.48 11.09 -27.29
N GLY A 3 21.47 10.80 -26.00
CA GLY A 3 22.09 9.58 -25.46
C GLY A 3 21.37 8.30 -25.88
N ILE A 4 20.04 8.33 -26.00
CA ILE A 4 19.23 7.17 -26.43
C ILE A 4 19.44 6.88 -27.94
N GLU A 5 19.57 7.88 -28.79
CA GLU A 5 19.84 7.68 -30.20
C GLU A 5 21.22 7.06 -30.47
N LEU A 6 22.24 7.45 -29.70
CA LEU A 6 23.56 6.82 -29.74
C LEU A 6 23.52 5.35 -29.24
N ILE A 7 22.69 5.06 -28.26
CA ILE A 7 22.47 3.71 -27.71
C ILE A 7 21.78 2.82 -28.76
N ARG A 8 20.71 3.32 -29.40
CA ARG A 8 19.99 2.59 -30.48
C ARG A 8 20.85 2.10 -31.62
N ALA A 9 21.91 2.83 -31.97
CA ALA A 9 22.77 2.50 -33.11
C ALA A 9 23.76 1.36 -32.84
N ASN A 10 23.99 0.98 -31.58
CA ASN A 10 25.06 0.07 -31.18
C ASN A 10 24.63 -1.11 -30.30
N LEU A 11 23.36 -1.21 -29.87
CA LEU A 11 22.86 -2.28 -29.02
C LEU A 11 22.02 -3.28 -29.81
N SER A 12 22.01 -4.53 -29.33
CA SER A 12 20.99 -5.51 -29.73
C SER A 12 19.59 -5.09 -29.23
N GLU A 13 18.54 -5.65 -29.83
CA GLU A 13 17.15 -5.36 -29.36
C GLU A 13 16.96 -5.67 -27.88
N GLU A 14 17.55 -6.75 -27.37
CA GLU A 14 17.49 -7.12 -25.96
C GLU A 14 18.18 -6.10 -25.04
N GLU A 15 19.39 -5.67 -25.40
CA GLU A 15 20.12 -4.65 -24.64
C GLU A 15 19.40 -3.29 -24.65
N LEU A 16 18.82 -2.94 -25.79
CA LEU A 16 17.99 -1.73 -25.90
C LEU A 16 16.76 -1.83 -25.00
N ALA A 17 16.06 -2.96 -25.00
CA ALA A 17 14.90 -3.17 -24.15
C ALA A 17 15.25 -3.02 -22.67
N LYS A 18 16.32 -3.68 -22.19
CA LYS A 18 16.80 -3.53 -20.80
C LYS A 18 17.09 -2.08 -20.45
N SER A 19 17.78 -1.36 -21.31
CA SER A 19 18.09 0.07 -21.08
C SER A 19 16.84 0.96 -21.05
N LEU A 20 15.85 0.68 -21.90
CA LEU A 20 14.57 1.39 -21.92
C LEU A 20 13.76 1.13 -20.64
N PHE A 21 13.75 -0.10 -20.14
CA PHE A 21 13.10 -0.48 -18.89
C PHE A 21 13.70 0.26 -17.70
N GLU A 22 15.02 0.21 -17.53
CA GLU A 22 15.72 0.91 -16.45
C GLU A 22 15.49 2.43 -16.50
N TYR A 23 15.51 3.01 -17.70
CA TYR A 23 15.25 4.44 -17.86
C TYR A 23 13.78 4.79 -17.60
N GLY A 24 12.84 3.95 -18.01
CA GLY A 24 11.43 4.09 -17.69
C GLY A 24 11.19 4.07 -16.18
N HIS A 25 11.81 3.13 -15.47
CA HIS A 25 11.74 3.03 -14.01
C HIS A 25 12.33 4.27 -13.30
N PHE A 26 13.51 4.74 -13.76
CA PHE A 26 14.09 5.98 -13.27
C PHE A 26 13.17 7.18 -13.45
N LEU A 27 12.52 7.30 -14.61
CA LEU A 27 11.59 8.38 -14.90
C LEU A 27 10.33 8.31 -14.03
N GLN A 28 9.75 7.13 -13.84
CA GLN A 28 8.59 6.91 -12.96
C GLN A 28 8.91 7.27 -11.51
N THR A 29 10.04 6.81 -10.98
CA THR A 29 10.50 7.16 -9.62
C THR A 29 10.66 8.66 -9.43
N ASN A 30 11.03 9.39 -10.49
CA ASN A 30 11.12 10.85 -10.50
C ASN A 30 9.82 11.56 -10.94
N LYS A 31 8.69 10.84 -10.95
CA LYS A 31 7.35 11.34 -11.30
C LYS A 31 7.25 11.96 -12.70
N ARG A 32 8.11 11.53 -13.62
CA ARG A 32 8.08 11.95 -15.03
C ARG A 32 7.26 10.93 -15.84
N TYR A 33 5.99 10.79 -15.48
CA TYR A 33 5.11 9.71 -15.95
C TYR A 33 4.96 9.67 -17.47
N ASP A 34 4.75 10.80 -18.13
CA ASP A 34 4.62 10.86 -19.60
C ASP A 34 5.84 10.29 -20.33
N LEU A 35 7.05 10.58 -19.81
CA LEU A 35 8.29 10.08 -20.39
C LEU A 35 8.53 8.61 -20.05
N ALA A 36 8.15 8.20 -18.83
CA ALA A 36 8.22 6.81 -18.39
C ALA A 36 7.34 5.92 -19.28
N GLU A 37 6.10 6.35 -19.55
CA GLU A 37 5.18 5.65 -20.43
C GLU A 37 5.79 5.39 -21.81
N VAL A 38 6.36 6.41 -22.43
CA VAL A 38 6.99 6.27 -23.74
C VAL A 38 8.10 5.21 -23.71
N ARG A 39 8.92 5.18 -22.65
CA ARG A 39 10.03 4.20 -22.55
C ARG A 39 9.52 2.79 -22.30
N TYR A 40 8.54 2.63 -21.41
CA TYR A 40 7.94 1.32 -21.16
C TYR A 40 7.16 0.78 -22.36
N ARG A 41 6.47 1.62 -23.14
CA ARG A 41 5.80 1.19 -24.38
C ARG A 41 6.82 0.73 -25.45
N GLU A 42 7.91 1.47 -25.64
CA GLU A 42 8.99 1.03 -26.55
C GLU A 42 9.59 -0.31 -26.08
N ASN A 43 9.80 -0.47 -24.79
CA ASN A 43 10.28 -1.70 -24.19
C ASN A 43 9.28 -2.85 -24.41
N LEU A 44 7.98 -2.61 -24.17
CA LEU A 44 6.91 -3.58 -24.37
C LEU A 44 6.88 -4.09 -25.82
N ASP A 45 6.93 -3.18 -26.80
CA ASP A 45 6.93 -3.53 -28.22
C ASP A 45 8.11 -4.45 -28.60
N ILE A 46 9.28 -4.20 -28.02
CA ILE A 46 10.47 -5.05 -28.26
C ILE A 46 10.25 -6.42 -27.64
N TYR A 47 9.85 -6.51 -26.36
CA TYR A 47 9.66 -7.81 -25.71
C TYR A 47 8.49 -8.60 -26.29
N GLN A 48 7.43 -7.97 -26.78
CA GLN A 48 6.36 -8.66 -27.51
C GLN A 48 6.90 -9.36 -28.76
N ARG A 49 7.75 -8.69 -29.57
CA ARG A 49 8.38 -9.32 -30.74
C ARG A 49 9.36 -10.43 -30.36
N LEU A 50 10.18 -10.22 -29.35
CA LEU A 50 11.15 -11.21 -28.89
C LEU A 50 10.44 -12.44 -28.28
N ALA A 51 9.39 -12.24 -27.48
CA ALA A 51 8.60 -13.31 -26.90
C ALA A 51 7.83 -14.12 -27.97
N ALA A 52 7.40 -13.50 -29.07
CA ALA A 52 6.80 -14.22 -30.18
C ALA A 52 7.81 -15.17 -30.89
N ILE A 53 9.10 -14.87 -30.83
CA ILE A 53 10.17 -15.72 -31.40
C ILE A 53 10.63 -16.78 -30.39
N SER A 54 10.83 -16.36 -29.14
CA SER A 54 11.35 -17.23 -28.06
C SER A 54 10.61 -16.97 -26.74
N PRO A 55 9.38 -17.54 -26.54
CA PRO A 55 8.56 -17.29 -25.37
C PRO A 55 9.30 -17.58 -24.07
N GLN A 56 9.96 -18.74 -23.96
CA GLN A 56 10.65 -19.16 -22.75
C GLN A 56 11.76 -18.18 -22.30
N ALA A 57 12.37 -17.47 -23.25
CA ALA A 57 13.43 -16.52 -22.94
C ALA A 57 12.92 -15.14 -22.55
N TYR A 58 11.81 -14.68 -23.15
CA TYR A 58 11.42 -13.27 -23.09
C TYR A 58 10.05 -13.01 -22.47
N GLU A 59 9.21 -14.03 -22.24
CA GLU A 59 7.94 -13.84 -21.51
C GLU A 59 8.11 -13.32 -20.08
N PRO A 60 9.17 -13.70 -19.32
CA PRO A 60 9.40 -13.12 -18.01
C PRO A 60 9.61 -11.59 -18.05
N ASP A 61 10.42 -11.11 -18.99
CA ASP A 61 10.69 -9.69 -19.15
C ASP A 61 9.47 -8.93 -19.69
N LEU A 62 8.69 -9.57 -20.58
CA LEU A 62 7.42 -9.04 -21.08
C LEU A 62 6.44 -8.83 -19.93
N ALA A 63 6.24 -9.83 -19.08
CA ALA A 63 5.34 -9.74 -17.93
C ALA A 63 5.81 -8.70 -16.90
N THR A 64 7.13 -8.61 -16.68
CA THR A 64 7.71 -7.56 -15.82
C THR A 64 7.41 -6.17 -16.37
N THR A 65 7.54 -5.97 -17.67
CA THR A 65 7.22 -4.69 -18.32
C THR A 65 5.73 -4.36 -18.19
N GLN A 66 4.87 -5.34 -18.43
CA GLN A 66 3.41 -5.19 -18.28
C GLN A 66 3.03 -4.83 -16.84
N ASN A 67 3.60 -5.50 -15.83
CA ASN A 67 3.36 -5.15 -14.42
C ASN A 67 3.77 -3.69 -14.12
N ASN A 68 4.92 -3.24 -14.62
CA ASN A 68 5.38 -1.85 -14.37
C ASN A 68 4.56 -0.81 -15.14
N LEU A 69 4.09 -1.13 -16.35
CA LEU A 69 3.11 -0.29 -17.05
C LEU A 69 1.77 -0.25 -16.30
N GLY A 70 1.31 -1.37 -15.77
CA GLY A 70 0.12 -1.43 -14.93
C GLY A 70 0.24 -0.48 -13.73
N LEU A 71 1.38 -0.50 -13.04
CA LEU A 71 1.66 0.41 -11.93
C LEU A 71 1.66 1.87 -12.39
N LEU A 72 2.34 2.19 -13.49
CA LEU A 72 2.37 3.54 -14.05
C LEU A 72 0.97 4.06 -14.39
N TYR A 73 0.13 3.23 -15.01
CA TYR A 73 -1.25 3.58 -15.34
C TYR A 73 -2.12 3.73 -14.10
N SER A 74 -1.90 2.93 -13.06
CA SER A 74 -2.55 3.11 -11.77
C SER A 74 -2.17 4.46 -11.14
N ASP A 75 -0.88 4.81 -11.10
CA ASP A 75 -0.38 6.09 -10.60
C ASP A 75 -0.97 7.29 -11.34
N THR A 76 -1.28 7.13 -12.63
CA THR A 76 -1.88 8.18 -13.48
C THR A 76 -3.39 8.07 -13.62
N GLN A 77 -4.04 7.18 -12.86
CA GLN A 77 -5.49 6.95 -12.83
C GLN A 77 -6.06 6.45 -14.17
N CYS A 78 -5.24 5.91 -15.03
CA CYS A 78 -5.65 5.22 -16.27
C CYS A 78 -6.01 3.77 -15.93
N TYR A 79 -7.09 3.58 -15.15
CA TYR A 79 -7.40 2.29 -14.52
C TYR A 79 -7.71 1.16 -15.50
N GLY A 80 -8.29 1.47 -16.66
CA GLY A 80 -8.59 0.47 -17.69
C GLY A 80 -7.32 -0.12 -18.31
N GLU A 81 -6.37 0.74 -18.66
CA GLU A 81 -5.06 0.35 -19.18
C GLU A 81 -4.23 -0.36 -18.12
N SER A 82 -4.34 0.08 -16.87
CA SER A 82 -3.67 -0.58 -15.73
C SER A 82 -4.14 -2.02 -15.58
N GLU A 83 -5.47 -2.24 -15.59
CA GLU A 83 -6.07 -3.58 -15.48
C GLU A 83 -5.62 -4.50 -16.62
N GLU A 84 -5.65 -4.01 -17.88
CA GLU A 84 -5.21 -4.79 -19.04
C GLU A 84 -3.76 -5.26 -18.89
N MET A 85 -2.89 -4.37 -18.45
CA MET A 85 -1.48 -4.69 -18.28
C MET A 85 -1.26 -5.69 -17.14
N TYR A 86 -1.90 -5.51 -15.99
CA TYR A 86 -1.77 -6.47 -14.88
C TYR A 86 -2.34 -7.84 -15.22
N LEU A 87 -3.50 -7.92 -15.87
CA LEU A 87 -4.09 -9.20 -16.27
C LEU A 87 -3.19 -9.96 -17.25
N SER A 88 -2.61 -9.25 -18.21
CA SER A 88 -1.65 -9.84 -19.16
C SER A 88 -0.41 -10.39 -18.44
N ALA A 89 0.13 -9.65 -17.45
CA ALA A 89 1.26 -10.11 -16.66
C ALA A 89 0.92 -11.33 -15.80
N VAL A 90 -0.27 -11.31 -15.14
CA VAL A 90 -0.77 -12.44 -14.33
C VAL A 90 -0.86 -13.71 -15.18
N GLU A 91 -1.44 -13.62 -16.39
CA GLU A 91 -1.55 -14.78 -17.29
C GLU A 91 -0.19 -15.41 -17.62
N ILE A 92 0.79 -14.58 -17.92
CA ILE A 92 2.16 -15.06 -18.21
C ILE A 92 2.77 -15.69 -16.96
N TYR A 93 2.74 -15.00 -15.81
CA TYR A 93 3.34 -15.52 -14.59
C TYR A 93 2.65 -16.77 -14.06
N GLN A 94 1.33 -16.92 -14.23
CA GLN A 94 0.62 -18.16 -13.90
C GLN A 94 1.15 -19.35 -14.72
N ARG A 95 1.36 -19.18 -16.02
CA ARG A 95 1.95 -20.24 -16.86
C ARG A 95 3.39 -20.55 -16.46
N LEU A 96 4.19 -19.54 -16.22
CA LEU A 96 5.60 -19.69 -15.85
C LEU A 96 5.77 -20.33 -14.47
N SER A 97 4.90 -20.00 -13.51
CA SER A 97 4.92 -20.56 -12.14
C SER A 97 4.59 -22.06 -12.10
N VAL A 98 3.89 -22.58 -13.10
CA VAL A 98 3.69 -24.05 -13.25
C VAL A 98 5.01 -24.76 -13.60
N VAL A 99 5.90 -24.06 -14.34
CA VAL A 99 7.19 -24.64 -14.79
C VAL A 99 8.25 -24.46 -13.72
N ASP A 100 8.37 -23.26 -13.16
CA ASP A 100 9.31 -22.96 -12.07
C ASP A 100 8.63 -22.04 -11.01
N PRO A 101 7.94 -22.65 -10.02
CA PRO A 101 7.26 -21.88 -8.99
C PRO A 101 8.22 -21.04 -8.15
N ARG A 102 9.44 -21.52 -7.89
CA ARG A 102 10.40 -20.77 -7.06
C ARG A 102 10.83 -19.45 -7.66
N VAL A 103 10.88 -19.39 -8.99
CA VAL A 103 11.27 -18.19 -9.71
C VAL A 103 10.07 -17.26 -9.93
N TYR A 104 8.91 -17.80 -10.31
CA TYR A 104 7.82 -16.99 -10.85
C TYR A 104 6.65 -16.75 -9.89
N GLU A 105 6.45 -17.57 -8.86
CA GLU A 105 5.43 -17.29 -7.83
C GLU A 105 5.60 -15.93 -7.13
N PRO A 106 6.82 -15.44 -6.81
CA PRO A 106 6.97 -14.12 -6.22
C PRO A 106 6.44 -13.00 -7.13
N TYR A 107 6.73 -13.06 -8.42
CA TYR A 107 6.25 -12.08 -9.40
C TYR A 107 4.74 -12.15 -9.60
N LEU A 108 4.19 -13.38 -9.61
CA LEU A 108 2.74 -13.59 -9.67
C LEU A 108 2.05 -12.94 -8.47
N ALA A 109 2.52 -13.20 -7.25
CA ALA A 109 1.95 -12.66 -6.03
C ALA A 109 2.04 -11.13 -5.97
N THR A 110 3.19 -10.56 -6.38
CA THR A 110 3.35 -9.10 -6.48
C THR A 110 2.34 -8.50 -7.46
N THR A 111 2.18 -9.11 -8.64
CA THR A 111 1.24 -8.61 -9.65
C THR A 111 -0.21 -8.74 -9.20
N GLN A 112 -0.56 -9.84 -8.53
CA GLN A 112 -1.89 -10.04 -7.93
C GLN A 112 -2.16 -9.01 -6.82
N ASN A 113 -1.17 -8.72 -5.94
CA ASN A 113 -1.32 -7.67 -4.93
C ASN A 113 -1.56 -6.30 -5.58
N ASN A 114 -0.85 -5.95 -6.64
CA ASN A 114 -1.04 -4.70 -7.37
C ASN A 114 -2.42 -4.62 -8.04
N LEU A 115 -2.89 -5.71 -8.63
CA LEU A 115 -4.22 -5.80 -9.22
C LEU A 115 -5.31 -5.73 -8.14
N GLY A 116 -5.09 -6.34 -6.98
CA GLY A 116 -5.95 -6.21 -5.80
C GLY A 116 -6.09 -4.76 -5.34
N LEU A 117 -4.99 -4.01 -5.33
CA LEU A 117 -5.00 -2.58 -5.01
C LEU A 117 -5.82 -1.78 -6.03
N LEU A 118 -5.62 -2.02 -7.33
CA LEU A 118 -6.38 -1.40 -8.40
C LEU A 118 -7.89 -1.67 -8.26
N TYR A 119 -8.28 -2.91 -7.98
CA TYR A 119 -9.69 -3.28 -7.79
C TYR A 119 -10.28 -2.65 -6.54
N ARG A 120 -9.51 -2.52 -5.44
CA ARG A 120 -9.95 -1.79 -4.25
C ARG A 120 -10.21 -0.31 -4.57
N ASP A 121 -9.29 0.34 -5.27
CA ASP A 121 -9.37 1.77 -5.59
C ASP A 121 -10.49 2.08 -6.60
N THR A 122 -10.86 1.10 -7.41
CA THR A 122 -12.03 1.14 -8.32
C THR A 122 -13.30 0.57 -7.69
N GLN A 123 -13.31 0.27 -6.38
CA GLN A 123 -14.43 -0.25 -5.59
C GLN A 123 -14.95 -1.63 -6.04
N ARG A 124 -14.15 -2.38 -6.75
CA ARG A 124 -14.42 -3.77 -7.15
C ARG A 124 -13.93 -4.72 -6.04
N TYR A 125 -14.56 -4.62 -4.88
CA TYR A 125 -14.07 -5.22 -3.64
C TYR A 125 -13.99 -6.75 -3.64
N GLY A 126 -14.93 -7.44 -4.32
CA GLY A 126 -14.88 -8.91 -4.42
C GLY A 126 -13.68 -9.41 -5.22
N GLU A 127 -13.37 -8.73 -6.32
CA GLU A 127 -12.21 -9.06 -7.17
C GLU A 127 -10.90 -8.68 -6.46
N SER A 128 -10.92 -7.57 -5.71
CA SER A 128 -9.79 -7.17 -4.87
C SER A 128 -9.47 -8.22 -3.81
N GLU A 129 -10.49 -8.74 -3.10
CA GLU A 129 -10.33 -9.80 -2.10
C GLU A 129 -9.72 -11.06 -2.71
N GLU A 130 -10.22 -11.50 -3.87
CA GLU A 130 -9.70 -12.68 -4.57
C GLU A 130 -8.21 -12.54 -4.90
N MET A 131 -7.80 -11.39 -5.42
CA MET A 131 -6.42 -11.13 -5.78
C MET A 131 -5.50 -11.10 -4.54
N TYR A 132 -5.90 -10.41 -3.48
CA TYR A 132 -5.11 -10.36 -2.26
C TYR A 132 -4.99 -11.75 -1.59
N LEU A 133 -6.08 -12.51 -1.51
CA LEU A 133 -6.04 -13.85 -0.92
C LEU A 133 -5.12 -14.78 -1.70
N SER A 134 -5.16 -14.72 -3.05
CA SER A 134 -4.25 -15.49 -3.89
C SER A 134 -2.78 -15.10 -3.65
N ALA A 135 -2.49 -13.82 -3.53
CA ALA A 135 -1.13 -13.34 -3.23
C ALA A 135 -0.67 -13.76 -1.82
N VAL A 136 -1.53 -13.65 -0.80
CA VAL A 136 -1.25 -14.11 0.57
C VAL A 136 -0.91 -15.59 0.59
N GLU A 137 -1.69 -16.43 -0.09
CA GLU A 137 -1.45 -17.88 -0.15
C GLU A 137 -0.06 -18.19 -0.74
N ILE A 138 0.33 -17.51 -1.80
CA ILE A 138 1.65 -17.69 -2.41
C ILE A 138 2.74 -17.22 -1.44
N TYR A 139 2.64 -16.02 -0.88
CA TYR A 139 3.66 -15.51 0.04
C TYR A 139 3.77 -16.34 1.32
N GLN A 140 2.67 -16.89 1.84
CA GLN A 140 2.73 -17.83 2.98
C GLN A 140 3.57 -19.07 2.67
N ARG A 141 3.43 -19.65 1.47
CA ARG A 141 4.28 -20.77 1.05
C ARG A 141 5.75 -20.37 0.88
N LEU A 142 6.01 -19.20 0.32
CA LEU A 142 7.35 -18.70 0.08
C LEU A 142 8.08 -18.35 1.39
N THR A 143 7.38 -17.81 2.39
CA THR A 143 7.96 -17.49 3.71
C THR A 143 8.40 -18.74 4.48
N ILE A 144 7.79 -19.90 4.25
CA ILE A 144 8.26 -21.17 4.83
C ILE A 144 9.69 -21.50 4.36
N VAL A 145 10.00 -21.15 3.11
CA VAL A 145 11.31 -21.45 2.48
C VAL A 145 12.33 -20.35 2.77
N ASN A 146 11.93 -19.11 2.67
CA ASN A 146 12.81 -17.95 2.87
C ASN A 146 12.07 -16.78 3.54
N PRO A 147 11.89 -16.84 4.88
CA PRO A 147 11.15 -15.81 5.60
C PRO A 147 11.77 -14.41 5.45
N GLN A 148 13.10 -14.31 5.45
CA GLN A 148 13.77 -13.00 5.38
C GLN A 148 13.48 -12.23 4.10
N VAL A 149 13.18 -12.94 3.00
CA VAL A 149 12.89 -12.33 1.70
C VAL A 149 11.40 -11.99 1.57
N TYR A 150 10.51 -12.89 2.01
CA TYR A 150 9.10 -12.82 1.66
C TYR A 150 8.17 -12.39 2.79
N GLU A 151 8.63 -12.35 4.06
CA GLU A 151 7.83 -11.79 5.16
C GLU A 151 7.42 -10.32 4.94
N PRO A 152 8.28 -9.43 4.40
CA PRO A 152 7.85 -8.07 4.10
C PRO A 152 6.68 -7.99 3.12
N ASP A 153 6.74 -8.74 2.02
CA ASP A 153 5.70 -8.75 0.98
C ASP A 153 4.40 -9.38 1.49
N LEU A 154 4.52 -10.44 2.31
CA LEU A 154 3.36 -11.03 2.99
C LEU A 154 2.67 -10.01 3.90
N ALA A 155 3.44 -9.31 4.73
CA ALA A 155 2.90 -8.30 5.65
C ALA A 155 2.26 -7.13 4.90
N ASP A 156 2.87 -6.65 3.81
CA ASP A 156 2.28 -5.59 2.98
C ASP A 156 0.96 -6.06 2.33
N THR A 157 0.91 -7.31 1.85
CA THR A 157 -0.32 -7.87 1.26
C THR A 157 -1.42 -8.05 2.31
N GLN A 158 -1.09 -8.56 3.50
CA GLN A 158 -2.02 -8.66 4.63
C GLN A 158 -2.52 -7.28 5.07
N TYR A 159 -1.63 -6.29 5.16
CA TYR A 159 -2.02 -4.91 5.45
C TYR A 159 -3.02 -4.37 4.41
N ASN A 160 -2.78 -4.59 3.12
CA ASN A 160 -3.68 -4.15 2.05
C ASN A 160 -5.05 -4.85 2.11
N LEU A 161 -5.07 -6.15 2.43
CA LEU A 161 -6.29 -6.90 2.66
C LEU A 161 -7.04 -6.38 3.91
N GLY A 162 -6.32 -6.02 4.98
CA GLY A 162 -6.89 -5.35 6.14
C GLY A 162 -7.58 -4.03 5.78
N CYS A 163 -6.95 -3.21 4.93
CA CYS A 163 -7.56 -1.98 4.41
C CYS A 163 -8.84 -2.26 3.59
N LEU A 164 -8.84 -3.31 2.76
CA LEU A 164 -10.02 -3.73 2.03
C LEU A 164 -11.15 -4.11 2.96
N TYR A 165 -10.88 -4.97 3.95
CA TYR A 165 -11.88 -5.42 4.94
C TYR A 165 -12.45 -4.25 5.75
N TYR A 166 -11.61 -3.28 6.14
CA TYR A 166 -12.08 -2.04 6.76
C TYR A 166 -13.07 -1.30 5.84
N ASN A 167 -12.76 -1.13 4.56
CA ASN A 167 -13.61 -0.41 3.59
C ASN A 167 -14.98 -1.06 3.42
N ILE A 168 -15.08 -2.38 3.52
CA ILE A 168 -16.33 -3.14 3.44
C ILE A 168 -16.94 -3.48 4.80
N GLN A 169 -16.43 -2.85 5.87
CA GLN A 169 -16.92 -2.95 7.24
C GLN A 169 -16.83 -4.36 7.85
N ARG A 170 -15.94 -5.20 7.34
CA ARG A 170 -15.58 -6.50 7.95
C ARG A 170 -14.48 -6.26 8.97
N TYR A 171 -14.84 -5.67 10.11
CA TYR A 171 -13.88 -5.14 11.08
C TYR A 171 -13.06 -6.23 11.78
N GLU A 172 -13.64 -7.38 12.06
CA GLU A 172 -12.95 -8.51 12.67
C GLU A 172 -11.87 -9.09 11.74
N ASP A 173 -12.20 -9.23 10.45
CA ASP A 173 -11.24 -9.69 9.44
C ASP A 173 -10.14 -8.65 9.22
N SER A 174 -10.50 -7.35 9.25
CA SER A 174 -9.55 -6.25 9.15
C SER A 174 -8.55 -6.24 10.30
N GLU A 175 -9.04 -6.46 11.54
CA GLU A 175 -8.21 -6.56 12.74
C GLU A 175 -7.21 -7.70 12.62
N GLU A 176 -7.66 -8.90 12.24
CA GLU A 176 -6.80 -10.08 12.06
C GLU A 176 -5.66 -9.79 11.06
N MET A 177 -5.98 -9.20 9.92
CA MET A 177 -4.99 -8.90 8.90
C MET A 177 -4.00 -7.82 9.33
N TYR A 178 -4.48 -6.74 9.96
CA TYR A 178 -3.58 -5.71 10.49
C TYR A 178 -2.68 -6.21 11.62
N LEU A 179 -3.19 -7.06 12.52
CA LEU A 179 -2.39 -7.65 13.60
C LEU A 179 -1.31 -8.58 13.04
N SER A 180 -1.65 -9.40 12.04
CA SER A 180 -0.69 -10.27 11.37
C SER A 180 0.44 -9.47 10.70
N ALA A 181 0.10 -8.39 10.00
CA ALA A 181 1.09 -7.49 9.41
C ALA A 181 1.94 -6.79 10.48
N LEU A 182 1.32 -6.28 11.55
CA LEU A 182 2.01 -5.59 12.65
C LEU A 182 3.05 -6.47 13.32
N GLU A 183 2.72 -7.75 13.58
CA GLU A 183 3.67 -8.70 14.18
C GLU A 183 4.94 -8.84 13.33
N VAL A 184 4.78 -8.94 12.01
CA VAL A 184 5.92 -9.01 11.09
C VAL A 184 6.71 -7.70 11.11
N TYR A 185 6.04 -6.56 11.00
CA TYR A 185 6.72 -5.25 11.02
C TYR A 185 7.48 -5.00 12.33
N GLN A 186 6.96 -5.44 13.48
CA GLN A 186 7.68 -5.33 14.75
C GLN A 186 8.99 -6.12 14.74
N ARG A 187 8.98 -7.36 14.21
CA ARG A 187 10.21 -8.16 14.07
C ARG A 187 11.21 -7.51 13.10
N LEU A 188 10.73 -7.05 11.97
CA LEU A 188 11.56 -6.41 10.94
C LEU A 188 12.15 -5.07 11.42
N THR A 189 11.37 -4.28 12.16
CA THR A 189 11.82 -3.01 12.77
C THR A 189 12.94 -3.24 13.78
N ALA A 190 12.90 -4.34 14.54
CA ALA A 190 13.96 -4.68 15.46
C ALA A 190 15.32 -4.96 14.75
N VAL A 191 15.28 -5.36 13.48
CA VAL A 191 16.48 -5.65 12.67
C VAL A 191 16.90 -4.43 11.84
N ASN A 192 15.95 -3.75 11.22
CA ASN A 192 16.20 -2.58 10.37
C ASN A 192 15.15 -1.48 10.61
N PRO A 193 15.30 -0.67 11.67
CA PRO A 193 14.36 0.38 12.03
C PRO A 193 14.11 1.38 10.90
N GLN A 194 15.17 1.84 10.23
CA GLN A 194 15.08 2.89 9.21
C GLN A 194 14.14 2.52 8.05
N VAL A 195 14.04 1.23 7.73
CA VAL A 195 13.18 0.74 6.65
C VAL A 195 11.77 0.47 7.17
N TYR A 196 11.63 -0.16 8.34
CA TYR A 196 10.34 -0.76 8.75
C TYR A 196 9.54 0.04 9.79
N GLU A 197 10.13 1.05 10.46
CA GLU A 197 9.37 1.95 11.35
C GLU A 197 8.16 2.61 10.65
N PRO A 198 8.25 3.12 9.41
CA PRO A 198 7.10 3.71 8.74
C PRO A 198 5.95 2.71 8.53
N TYR A 199 6.24 1.45 8.24
CA TYR A 199 5.24 0.39 8.05
C TYR A 199 4.58 0.01 9.37
N LEU A 200 5.37 -0.09 10.44
CA LEU A 200 4.88 -0.33 11.80
C LEU A 200 3.93 0.78 12.24
N VAL A 201 4.34 2.05 12.08
CA VAL A 201 3.50 3.21 12.43
C VAL A 201 2.20 3.21 11.65
N ARG A 202 2.26 2.93 10.34
CA ARG A 202 1.07 2.84 9.48
C ARG A 202 0.10 1.75 9.94
N ALA A 203 0.60 0.57 10.31
CA ALA A 203 -0.23 -0.51 10.84
C ALA A 203 -0.85 -0.14 12.21
N CYS A 204 -0.08 0.47 13.11
CA CYS A 204 -0.59 0.98 14.39
C CYS A 204 -1.66 2.05 14.19
N ASN A 205 -1.46 2.96 13.24
CA ASN A 205 -2.42 4.02 12.92
C ASN A 205 -3.76 3.44 12.45
N ASN A 206 -3.72 2.46 11.54
CA ASN A 206 -4.92 1.84 11.02
C ASN A 206 -5.64 0.96 12.06
N LEU A 207 -4.90 0.24 12.91
CA LEU A 207 -5.49 -0.47 14.05
C LEU A 207 -6.16 0.50 15.02
N SER A 208 -5.50 1.60 15.36
CA SER A 208 -6.08 2.62 16.23
C SER A 208 -7.38 3.18 15.64
N PHE A 209 -7.38 3.50 14.36
CA PHE A 209 -8.57 4.02 13.67
C PHE A 209 -9.69 2.97 13.56
N LEU A 210 -9.34 1.70 13.33
CA LEU A 210 -10.28 0.58 13.34
C LEU A 210 -10.98 0.46 14.70
N PHE A 211 -10.23 0.52 15.80
CA PHE A 211 -10.78 0.44 17.15
C PHE A 211 -11.62 1.68 17.54
N LEU A 212 -11.25 2.86 17.04
CA LEU A 212 -12.14 4.04 17.14
C LEU A 212 -13.48 3.78 16.45
N ALA A 213 -13.44 3.22 15.23
CA ALA A 213 -14.67 2.90 14.48
C ALA A 213 -15.56 1.86 15.17
N GLN A 214 -14.97 0.96 15.95
CA GLN A 214 -15.67 -0.05 16.75
C GLN A 214 -16.13 0.48 18.14
N GLY A 215 -15.75 1.71 18.52
CA GLY A 215 -16.03 2.27 19.84
C GLY A 215 -15.14 1.70 20.96
N ASN A 216 -14.07 0.99 20.62
CA ASN A 216 -13.10 0.45 21.58
C ASN A 216 -11.95 1.45 21.78
N PHE A 217 -12.21 2.48 22.56
CA PHE A 217 -11.31 3.63 22.69
C PHE A 217 -10.02 3.30 23.47
N GLU A 218 -10.02 2.31 24.36
CA GLU A 218 -8.84 1.85 25.09
C GLU A 218 -7.83 1.17 24.14
N GLU A 219 -8.29 0.27 23.29
CA GLU A 219 -7.43 -0.37 22.31
C GLU A 219 -6.95 0.66 21.26
N ALA A 220 -7.81 1.58 20.85
CA ALA A 220 -7.43 2.67 19.97
C ALA A 220 -6.26 3.50 20.54
N GLU A 221 -6.37 3.89 21.83
CA GLU A 221 -5.26 4.57 22.53
C GLU A 221 -4.00 3.71 22.59
N ARG A 222 -4.13 2.43 22.88
CA ARG A 222 -2.98 1.52 22.98
C ARG A 222 -2.16 1.49 21.71
N TYR A 223 -2.82 1.32 20.54
CA TYR A 223 -2.12 1.30 19.25
C TYR A 223 -1.63 2.67 18.84
N ALA A 224 -2.38 3.75 19.12
CA ALA A 224 -1.90 5.11 18.86
C ALA A 224 -0.61 5.42 19.66
N ARG A 225 -0.56 5.02 20.93
CA ARG A 225 0.65 5.18 21.75
C ARG A 225 1.81 4.30 21.26
N GLU A 226 1.52 3.09 20.77
CA GLU A 226 2.56 2.22 20.21
C GLU A 226 3.19 2.87 18.99
N GLY A 227 2.39 3.32 18.02
CA GLY A 227 2.89 3.98 16.83
C GLY A 227 3.60 5.31 17.13
N SER A 228 3.11 6.09 18.10
CA SER A 228 3.72 7.39 18.47
C SER A 228 5.12 7.30 19.05
N LYS A 229 5.61 6.11 19.42
CA LYS A 229 7.01 5.91 19.85
C LYS A 229 8.01 6.06 18.71
N TYR A 230 7.57 5.88 17.47
CA TYR A 230 8.39 5.83 16.26
C TYR A 230 8.12 6.99 15.28
N ASP A 231 6.96 7.65 15.40
CA ASP A 231 6.59 8.73 14.49
C ASP A 231 7.11 10.08 14.97
N PHE A 232 8.19 10.53 14.33
CA PHE A 232 8.77 11.85 14.56
C PHE A 232 8.52 12.84 13.40
N THR A 233 7.92 12.38 12.30
CA THR A 233 7.79 13.17 11.05
C THR A 233 6.39 13.26 10.48
N HIS A 234 5.54 12.26 10.73
CA HIS A 234 4.16 12.20 10.26
C HIS A 234 3.21 12.15 11.44
N HIS A 235 2.77 13.30 11.90
CA HIS A 235 2.03 13.45 13.15
C HIS A 235 0.58 12.87 13.13
N THR A 236 0.16 12.21 12.04
CA THR A 236 -1.21 11.67 11.88
C THR A 236 -1.63 10.67 12.95
N ILE A 237 -0.69 9.91 13.54
CA ILE A 237 -0.99 9.01 14.66
C ILE A 237 -1.57 9.76 15.87
N TYR A 238 -1.24 11.05 16.03
CA TYR A 238 -1.72 11.87 17.13
C TYR A 238 -3.18 12.30 16.97
N THR A 239 -3.77 12.24 15.75
CA THR A 239 -5.21 12.45 15.57
C THR A 239 -5.97 11.33 16.28
N ASN A 240 -5.58 10.08 16.05
CA ASN A 240 -6.20 8.93 16.70
C ASN A 240 -5.95 8.90 18.21
N LEU A 241 -4.74 9.28 18.66
CA LEU A 241 -4.44 9.36 20.10
C LEU A 241 -5.30 10.42 20.80
N ALA A 242 -5.40 11.62 20.22
CA ALA A 242 -6.22 12.69 20.78
C ALA A 242 -7.71 12.31 20.81
N ALA A 243 -8.20 11.73 19.71
CA ALA A 243 -9.59 11.27 19.61
C ALA A 243 -9.89 10.16 20.64
N SER A 244 -9.03 9.16 20.76
CA SER A 244 -9.24 8.05 21.72
C SER A 244 -9.31 8.57 23.17
N LEU A 245 -8.44 9.51 23.56
CA LEU A 245 -8.46 10.13 24.88
C LEU A 245 -9.72 10.96 25.12
N LEU A 246 -10.12 11.76 24.12
CA LEU A 246 -11.31 12.61 24.20
C LEU A 246 -12.58 11.76 24.38
N LEU A 247 -12.73 10.70 23.58
CA LEU A 247 -13.89 9.82 23.62
C LEU A 247 -13.95 8.96 24.89
N GLN A 248 -12.82 8.72 25.55
CA GLN A 248 -12.76 8.15 26.90
C GLN A 248 -13.12 9.17 28.01
N GLY A 249 -13.30 10.46 27.70
CA GLY A 249 -13.54 11.53 28.66
C GLY A 249 -12.28 12.08 29.33
N ARG A 250 -11.12 11.76 28.83
CA ARG A 250 -9.82 12.29 29.31
C ARG A 250 -9.50 13.63 28.63
N TYR A 251 -10.42 14.58 28.81
CA TYR A 251 -10.43 15.86 28.10
C TYR A 251 -9.09 16.61 28.22
N ALA A 252 -8.52 16.72 29.42
CA ALA A 252 -7.30 17.51 29.62
C ALA A 252 -6.09 16.95 28.85
N GLU A 253 -5.96 15.61 28.78
CA GLU A 253 -4.89 14.96 28.04
C GLU A 253 -5.10 15.09 26.51
N ALA A 254 -6.34 14.97 26.06
CA ALA A 254 -6.70 15.19 24.67
C ALA A 254 -6.43 16.65 24.25
N GLU A 255 -6.85 17.63 25.06
CA GLU A 255 -6.65 19.07 24.82
C GLU A 255 -5.16 19.41 24.64
N GLU A 256 -4.27 18.82 25.46
CA GLU A 256 -2.83 19.02 25.33
C GLU A 256 -2.32 18.58 23.96
N ILE A 257 -2.79 17.44 23.44
CA ILE A 257 -2.37 16.92 22.12
C ILE A 257 -2.96 17.81 21.01
N TYR A 258 -4.24 18.15 21.07
CA TYR A 258 -4.88 19.03 20.10
C TYR A 258 -4.18 20.39 20.00
N LEU A 259 -3.77 20.97 21.13
CA LEU A 259 -3.04 22.24 21.15
C LEU A 259 -1.63 22.10 20.63
N ARG A 260 -0.94 21.01 20.98
CA ARG A 260 0.44 20.76 20.55
C ARG A 260 0.59 20.66 19.05
N TYR A 261 -0.34 19.97 18.39
CA TYR A 261 -0.31 19.70 16.95
C TYR A 261 -1.30 20.56 16.14
N LYS A 262 -1.86 21.60 16.74
CA LYS A 262 -2.90 22.42 16.11
C LYS A 262 -2.48 23.00 14.76
N GLU A 263 -1.27 23.55 14.66
CA GLU A 263 -0.80 24.21 13.45
C GLU A 263 -0.58 23.23 12.29
N GLU A 264 -0.30 21.98 12.61
CA GLU A 264 0.06 20.95 11.63
C GLU A 264 -1.14 20.06 11.26
N LEU A 265 -2.02 19.74 12.22
CA LEU A 265 -3.08 18.74 12.08
C LEU A 265 -4.50 19.30 12.26
N LYS A 266 -4.68 20.60 12.23
CA LYS A 266 -6.00 21.22 12.44
C LYS A 266 -7.07 20.67 11.49
N GLU A 267 -6.75 20.62 10.20
CA GLU A 267 -7.68 20.14 9.18
C GLU A 267 -8.02 18.66 9.38
N ASP A 268 -7.02 17.85 9.73
CA ASP A 268 -7.19 16.43 10.00
C ASP A 268 -8.08 16.22 11.22
N PHE A 269 -7.83 16.91 12.34
CA PHE A 269 -8.66 16.86 13.54
C PHE A 269 -10.12 17.22 13.26
N LEU A 270 -10.37 18.25 12.46
CA LEU A 270 -11.73 18.67 12.14
C LEU A 270 -12.43 17.67 11.21
N SER A 271 -11.69 17.12 10.24
CA SER A 271 -12.18 16.09 9.33
C SER A 271 -12.54 14.80 10.08
N ASP A 272 -11.71 14.39 11.02
CA ASP A 272 -11.98 13.21 11.86
C ASP A 272 -13.27 13.38 12.66
N PHE A 273 -13.52 14.54 13.27
CA PHE A 273 -14.77 14.80 13.99
C PHE A 273 -16.00 14.72 13.07
N GLU A 274 -15.91 15.22 11.84
CA GLU A 274 -16.99 15.11 10.86
C GLU A 274 -17.28 13.66 10.49
N ASP A 275 -16.24 12.85 10.31
CA ASP A 275 -16.37 11.42 10.02
C ASP A 275 -16.96 10.67 11.24
N PHE A 276 -16.49 10.95 12.44
CA PHE A 276 -16.98 10.33 13.67
C PHE A 276 -18.46 10.67 13.94
N TYR A 277 -18.89 11.90 13.68
CA TYR A 277 -20.32 12.25 13.75
C TYR A 277 -21.15 11.48 12.73
N ARG A 278 -20.69 11.44 11.46
CA ARG A 278 -21.39 10.72 10.39
C ARG A 278 -21.54 9.23 10.67
N ARG A 279 -20.56 8.62 11.32
CA ARG A 279 -20.54 7.20 11.67
C ARG A 279 -21.19 6.88 13.02
N GLY A 280 -21.56 7.88 13.79
CA GLY A 280 -22.13 7.70 15.14
C GLY A 280 -21.12 7.15 16.16
N ILE A 281 -19.84 7.43 15.98
CA ILE A 281 -18.76 6.96 16.87
C ILE A 281 -18.72 7.79 18.17
N ILE A 282 -19.11 9.07 18.12
CA ILE A 282 -19.06 9.97 19.27
C ILE A 282 -20.18 9.61 20.25
N PRO A 283 -19.85 9.20 21.48
CA PRO A 283 -20.88 8.97 22.50
C PRO A 283 -21.62 10.29 22.82
N PRO A 284 -22.95 10.27 23.04
CA PRO A 284 -23.72 11.50 23.32
C PRO A 284 -23.15 12.33 24.46
N GLU A 285 -22.62 11.69 25.51
CA GLU A 285 -21.99 12.34 26.66
C GLU A 285 -20.65 13.01 26.35
N ARG A 286 -20.10 12.85 25.12
CA ARG A 286 -18.85 13.44 24.65
C ARG A 286 -19.05 14.56 23.60
N GLU A 287 -20.26 14.76 23.15
CA GLU A 287 -20.55 15.80 22.13
C GLU A 287 -20.11 17.19 22.58
N ASP A 288 -20.39 17.57 23.84
CA ASP A 288 -19.96 18.85 24.40
C ASP A 288 -18.43 19.00 24.44
N ASP A 289 -17.70 17.94 24.76
CA ASP A 289 -16.25 17.93 24.79
C ASP A 289 -15.68 18.11 23.37
N VAL A 290 -16.26 17.44 22.39
CA VAL A 290 -15.87 17.60 20.97
C VAL A 290 -16.11 19.04 20.50
N GLU A 291 -17.27 19.63 20.81
CA GLU A 291 -17.57 21.02 20.43
C GLU A 291 -16.64 22.04 21.12
N ARG A 292 -16.18 21.75 22.34
CA ARG A 292 -15.18 22.59 23.02
C ARG A 292 -13.83 22.53 22.29
N ILE A 293 -13.38 21.32 21.87
CA ILE A 293 -12.14 21.17 21.10
C ILE A 293 -12.26 21.85 19.73
N LYS A 294 -13.36 21.69 19.01
CA LYS A 294 -13.59 22.39 17.72
C LYS A 294 -13.48 23.93 17.85
N LYS A 295 -14.06 24.49 18.92
CA LYS A 295 -13.91 25.93 19.24
C LYS A 295 -12.48 26.32 19.58
N LEU A 296 -11.73 25.45 20.23
CA LEU A 296 -10.33 25.66 20.56
C LEU A 296 -9.46 25.68 19.29
N LEU A 297 -9.69 24.76 18.38
CA LEU A 297 -8.99 24.66 17.11
C LEU A 297 -9.32 25.84 16.16
N SER A 298 -10.52 26.44 16.30
CA SER A 298 -10.98 27.53 15.44
C SER A 298 -10.44 28.92 15.82
N LYS A 299 -9.87 29.06 17.04
CA LYS A 299 -9.24 30.30 17.53
C LYS A 299 -7.81 30.41 17.06
#